data_271f24c1d07d69f8399f867e3462dccb
#
_entry.id   271f24c1d07d69f8399f867e3462dccb
#
_cell.length_a   1.000
_cell.length_b   1.000
_cell.length_c   1.000
_cell.angle_alpha   90.00
_cell.angle_beta   90.00
_cell.angle_gamma   90.00
#
_symmetry.space_group_name_H-M   'P 1'
#
loop_
_entity.id
_entity.type
_entity.pdbx_description
1 polymer ?
#
loop_
_entity_poly.entity_id
_entity_poly.type
_entity_poly.pdbx_seq_one_letter_code
_entity_poly.pdbx_strand_id
1 'polypeptide(L)'
;MNEVTILDDPDLLTSQTLIHKAAAALFRKDLLVARELYTEVLSHTPYNILAYVDRSKTHLELGYPDLAAGDAYRALLLGDAIRETLQGRTLIPGSVDRKVNDGDEGWAIGEQAFITTYSHIRLLSERALGEEHIKKLLKIAVDGMEASALFTLARSLKEARCFMDALTYCKMGLTRYPDASALPQEINFQAETDMIHQLMEQKKEEDPRFKLNPNILFRHGGCRREVYPWNHHEPDRYNAKTVASLNAKMAESSGKVEIRVVNLPILQKRQDPLNKLELSDKVSGSEKQLGVYAKEDIYVGETFFREMSPLTVLSDPEYSRLCEFCAADLGEDYETCEDCWEGDEESGIMWCSVECKKNAIEKYHPALCARDFGWVYRAINASISTSSAHSLLLLKTYATAITLDTHPLELPEVKYLYGVNRVPFYPDYTPSTLERQALPFNFTNQVTRPIQMLQEMDVDIFQPNAVDFFDLWVIQTLWAKFIGVASARVHERTGRTEIAAVHMLYSMFNHSCDPNITWECGGEVNFTGFSRKCGRTSEFNNGVVAVKKGEECFSHYCDISLDYSDRQEHAWGPLGGRCSCSRCLEEEAEVAAELMSDLSIKSK
;
A
#
# COMPACT_ATOMS: atom_id res chain seq x y z
N MET A 1 -29.94 -0.82 29.21
CA MET A 1 -28.94 -1.57 29.97
C MET A 1 -28.96 -1.13 31.41
N ASN A 2 -29.01 -2.05 32.37
CA ASN A 2 -28.99 -1.69 33.77
C ASN A 2 -27.60 -1.17 34.16
N GLU A 3 -27.53 -0.06 34.91
CA GLU A 3 -26.27 0.62 35.34
C GLU A 3 -25.22 -0.33 35.96
N VAL A 4 -25.65 -1.42 36.57
CA VAL A 4 -24.76 -2.41 37.25
C VAL A 4 -23.97 -3.26 36.22
N THR A 5 -24.49 -3.48 35.03
CA THR A 5 -23.87 -4.38 34.04
C THR A 5 -22.68 -3.76 33.27
N ILE A 6 -22.57 -2.42 33.22
CA ILE A 6 -21.49 -1.71 32.52
C ILE A 6 -20.20 -1.66 33.34
N LEU A 7 -20.31 -1.57 34.68
CA LEU A 7 -19.14 -1.45 35.58
C LEU A 7 -18.42 -2.78 35.81
N ASP A 8 -19.07 -3.90 35.53
CA ASP A 8 -18.53 -5.26 35.72
C ASP A 8 -18.09 -5.91 34.41
N ASP A 9 -18.04 -5.16 33.31
CA ASP A 9 -17.55 -5.67 32.00
C ASP A 9 -16.04 -5.94 32.09
N PRO A 10 -15.60 -7.22 31.99
CA PRO A 10 -14.20 -7.59 32.13
C PRO A 10 -13.31 -7.02 31.03
N ASP A 11 -13.82 -6.84 29.80
CA ASP A 11 -13.07 -6.28 28.71
C ASP A 11 -12.81 -4.78 28.93
N LEU A 12 -13.78 -4.06 29.46
CA LEU A 12 -13.62 -2.65 29.81
C LEU A 12 -12.61 -2.42 30.93
N LEU A 13 -12.64 -3.26 31.99
CA LEU A 13 -11.69 -3.20 33.09
C LEU A 13 -10.27 -3.56 32.66
N THR A 14 -10.14 -4.57 31.81
CA THR A 14 -8.88 -4.99 31.21
C THR A 14 -8.32 -3.85 30.35
N SER A 15 -9.14 -3.29 29.46
CA SER A 15 -8.80 -2.16 28.60
C SER A 15 -8.29 -0.97 29.40
N GLN A 16 -8.95 -0.58 30.50
CA GLN A 16 -8.51 0.53 31.35
C GLN A 16 -7.13 0.27 31.97
N THR A 17 -6.88 -0.95 32.43
CA THR A 17 -5.58 -1.34 32.98
C THR A 17 -4.48 -1.28 31.92
N LEU A 18 -4.77 -1.74 30.71
CA LEU A 18 -3.86 -1.71 29.56
C LEU A 18 -3.56 -0.28 29.10
N ILE A 19 -4.57 0.61 29.07
CA ILE A 19 -4.38 2.03 28.76
C ILE A 19 -3.37 2.68 29.71
N HIS A 20 -3.50 2.45 31.02
CA HIS A 20 -2.56 3.00 31.98
C HIS A 20 -1.14 2.48 31.78
N LYS A 21 -0.98 1.17 31.50
CA LYS A 21 0.34 0.58 31.20
C LYS A 21 0.91 1.14 29.91
N ALA A 22 0.09 1.29 28.86
CA ALA A 22 0.48 1.83 27.57
C ALA A 22 0.93 3.28 27.67
N ALA A 23 0.16 4.13 28.39
CA ALA A 23 0.52 5.51 28.64
C ALA A 23 1.84 5.64 29.44
N ALA A 24 2.06 4.77 30.44
CA ALA A 24 3.32 4.71 31.17
C ALA A 24 4.49 4.27 30.29
N ALA A 25 4.30 3.32 29.37
CA ALA A 25 5.30 2.91 28.40
C ALA A 25 5.63 4.04 27.42
N LEU A 26 4.61 4.73 26.89
CA LEU A 26 4.79 5.90 26.01
C LEU A 26 5.57 7.01 26.72
N PHE A 27 5.24 7.31 27.97
CA PHE A 27 5.96 8.30 28.76
C PHE A 27 7.45 7.94 28.96
N ARG A 28 7.75 6.65 29.16
CA ARG A 28 9.14 6.15 29.25
C ARG A 28 9.84 6.01 27.91
N LYS A 29 9.16 6.29 26.79
CA LYS A 29 9.65 6.07 25.42
C LYS A 29 9.90 4.59 25.07
N ASP A 30 9.22 3.67 25.76
CA ASP A 30 9.16 2.25 25.39
C ASP A 30 8.12 2.06 24.27
N LEU A 31 8.39 2.65 23.10
CA LEU A 31 7.39 2.92 22.05
C LEU A 31 6.80 1.64 21.44
N LEU A 32 7.61 0.59 21.23
CA LEU A 32 7.09 -0.69 20.73
C LEU A 32 6.14 -1.35 21.72
N VAL A 33 6.48 -1.32 23.02
CA VAL A 33 5.62 -1.83 24.09
C VAL A 33 4.32 -1.01 24.18
N ALA A 34 4.42 0.32 24.07
CA ALA A 34 3.24 1.18 24.08
C ALA A 34 2.30 0.86 22.90
N ARG A 35 2.85 0.71 21.70
CA ARG A 35 2.09 0.33 20.48
C ARG A 35 1.39 -1.02 20.65
N GLU A 36 2.08 -2.03 21.17
CA GLU A 36 1.54 -3.35 21.41
C GLU A 36 0.37 -3.30 22.41
N LEU A 37 0.56 -2.63 23.55
CA LEU A 37 -0.47 -2.47 24.58
C LEU A 37 -1.70 -1.71 24.06
N TYR A 38 -1.55 -0.63 23.27
CA TYR A 38 -2.69 0.04 22.65
C TYR A 38 -3.40 -0.85 21.62
N THR A 39 -2.67 -1.70 20.89
CA THR A 39 -3.30 -2.67 19.99
C THR A 39 -4.10 -3.73 20.78
N GLU A 40 -3.59 -4.17 21.93
CA GLU A 40 -4.32 -5.06 22.82
C GLU A 40 -5.57 -4.36 23.42
N VAL A 41 -5.50 -3.08 23.76
CA VAL A 41 -6.71 -2.29 24.14
C VAL A 41 -7.77 -2.37 23.05
N LEU A 42 -7.38 -2.18 21.79
CA LEU A 42 -8.32 -2.21 20.66
C LEU A 42 -8.90 -3.60 20.40
N SER A 43 -8.25 -4.68 20.81
CA SER A 43 -8.83 -6.02 20.74
C SER A 43 -9.94 -6.25 21.78
N HIS A 44 -9.87 -5.59 22.95
CA HIS A 44 -10.90 -5.66 23.99
C HIS A 44 -11.99 -4.60 23.81
N THR A 45 -11.62 -3.38 23.39
CA THR A 45 -12.52 -2.25 23.20
C THR A 45 -12.28 -1.59 21.85
N PRO A 46 -12.80 -2.18 20.75
CA PRO A 46 -12.46 -1.80 19.39
C PRO A 46 -12.87 -0.36 18.99
N TYR A 47 -13.88 0.19 19.61
CA TYR A 47 -14.37 1.56 19.35
C TYR A 47 -13.80 2.61 20.31
N ASN A 48 -12.61 2.37 20.82
CA ASN A 48 -11.96 3.23 21.81
C ASN A 48 -11.18 4.37 21.14
N ILE A 49 -11.79 5.57 21.09
CA ILE A 49 -11.16 6.78 20.51
C ILE A 49 -9.80 7.07 21.14
N LEU A 50 -9.70 7.01 22.49
CA LEU A 50 -8.47 7.33 23.22
C LEU A 50 -7.33 6.40 22.80
N ALA A 51 -7.61 5.10 22.65
CA ALA A 51 -6.61 4.13 22.23
C ALA A 51 -6.09 4.42 20.81
N TYR A 52 -6.96 4.79 19.87
CA TYR A 52 -6.54 5.21 18.53
C TYR A 52 -5.72 6.50 18.56
N VAL A 53 -6.13 7.52 19.33
CA VAL A 53 -5.39 8.78 19.47
C VAL A 53 -3.99 8.53 20.03
N ASP A 54 -3.86 7.73 21.08
CA ASP A 54 -2.57 7.53 21.74
C ASP A 54 -1.70 6.51 20.96
N ARG A 55 -2.30 5.53 20.25
CA ARG A 55 -1.55 4.70 19.31
C ARG A 55 -1.04 5.53 18.12
N SER A 56 -1.82 6.51 17.65
CA SER A 56 -1.36 7.41 16.59
C SER A 56 -0.15 8.25 17.00
N LYS A 57 -0.16 8.79 18.24
CA LYS A 57 1.01 9.50 18.80
C LYS A 57 2.23 8.57 18.90
N THR A 58 2.00 7.33 19.36
CA THR A 58 3.05 6.31 19.46
C THR A 58 3.65 5.98 18.10
N HIS A 59 2.84 5.79 17.06
CA HIS A 59 3.30 5.57 15.70
C HIS A 59 4.10 6.76 15.16
N LEU A 60 3.66 7.99 15.45
CA LEU A 60 4.38 9.19 15.03
C LEU A 60 5.77 9.27 15.67
N GLU A 61 5.87 8.97 16.98
CA GLU A 61 7.15 8.93 17.69
C GLU A 61 8.06 7.77 17.25
N LEU A 62 7.48 6.63 16.81
CA LEU A 62 8.22 5.54 16.17
C LEU A 62 8.75 5.90 14.77
N GLY A 63 8.36 7.06 14.21
CA GLY A 63 8.73 7.48 12.87
C GLY A 63 7.91 6.81 11.76
N TYR A 64 6.67 6.43 12.06
CA TYR A 64 5.68 5.92 11.12
C TYR A 64 4.52 6.92 10.94
N PRO A 65 4.74 8.05 10.24
CA PRO A 65 3.73 9.09 10.11
C PRO A 65 2.50 8.64 9.33
N ASP A 66 2.64 7.70 8.42
CA ASP A 66 1.55 7.07 7.68
C ASP A 66 0.62 6.28 8.61
N LEU A 67 1.17 5.42 9.47
CA LEU A 67 0.40 4.65 10.45
C LEU A 67 -0.28 5.57 11.47
N ALA A 68 0.44 6.61 11.90
CA ALA A 68 -0.12 7.63 12.79
C ALA A 68 -1.30 8.37 12.14
N ALA A 69 -1.21 8.70 10.84
CA ALA A 69 -2.31 9.31 10.11
C ALA A 69 -3.54 8.39 10.02
N GLY A 70 -3.34 7.09 9.84
CA GLY A 70 -4.42 6.12 9.79
C GLY A 70 -5.18 5.97 11.12
N ASP A 71 -4.46 5.88 12.23
CA ASP A 71 -5.09 5.80 13.56
C ASP A 71 -5.79 7.10 13.94
N ALA A 72 -5.16 8.25 13.68
CA ALA A 72 -5.79 9.54 13.91
C ALA A 72 -7.07 9.71 13.07
N TYR A 73 -7.07 9.24 11.82
CA TYR A 73 -8.26 9.28 10.97
C TYR A 73 -9.37 8.36 11.50
N ARG A 74 -9.05 7.13 11.96
CA ARG A 74 -10.02 6.25 12.63
C ARG A 74 -10.60 6.90 13.88
N ALA A 75 -9.79 7.58 14.69
CA ALA A 75 -10.26 8.33 15.86
C ALA A 75 -11.26 9.43 15.47
N LEU A 76 -11.04 10.14 14.35
CA LEU A 76 -11.98 11.15 13.84
C LEU A 76 -13.29 10.52 13.38
N LEU A 77 -13.27 9.39 12.69
CA LEU A 77 -14.47 8.68 12.28
C LEU A 77 -15.33 8.29 13.50
N LEU A 78 -14.72 7.80 14.57
CA LEU A 78 -15.43 7.49 15.81
C LEU A 78 -15.97 8.76 16.50
N GLY A 79 -15.20 9.84 16.52
CA GLY A 79 -15.63 11.13 17.09
C GLY A 79 -16.85 11.72 16.37
N ASP A 80 -16.82 11.72 15.04
CA ASP A 80 -17.94 12.18 14.23
C ASP A 80 -19.17 11.27 14.44
N ALA A 81 -19.00 9.95 14.49
CA ALA A 81 -20.09 9.00 14.75
C ALA A 81 -20.75 9.21 16.14
N ILE A 82 -19.98 9.51 17.20
CA ILE A 82 -20.52 9.85 18.51
C ILE A 82 -21.33 11.16 18.45
N ARG A 83 -20.83 12.18 17.75
CA ARG A 83 -21.54 13.45 17.61
C ARG A 83 -22.88 13.29 16.94
N GLU A 84 -22.95 12.50 15.89
CA GLU A 84 -24.18 12.19 15.17
C GLU A 84 -25.18 11.45 16.06
N THR A 85 -24.70 10.49 16.86
CA THR A 85 -25.51 9.79 17.86
C THR A 85 -26.07 10.76 18.91
N LEU A 86 -25.23 11.69 19.41
CA LEU A 86 -25.64 12.71 20.37
C LEU A 86 -26.69 13.70 19.79
N GLN A 87 -26.70 13.92 18.49
CA GLN A 87 -27.66 14.78 17.78
C GLN A 87 -28.91 14.03 17.32
N GLY A 88 -29.04 12.74 17.62
CA GLY A 88 -30.15 11.88 17.19
C GLY A 88 -30.13 11.57 15.68
N ARG A 89 -28.98 11.70 15.03
CA ARG A 89 -28.76 11.32 13.64
C ARG A 89 -27.91 10.06 13.62
N THR A 90 -28.48 8.96 13.18
CA THR A 90 -27.75 7.70 12.91
C THR A 90 -27.24 7.75 11.48
N LEU A 91 -25.97 8.15 11.28
CA LEU A 91 -25.30 8.04 9.99
C LEU A 91 -24.09 7.13 10.15
N ILE A 92 -23.99 6.14 9.29
CA ILE A 92 -22.76 5.35 9.12
C ILE A 92 -21.82 6.21 8.27
N PRO A 93 -20.60 6.55 8.74
CA PRO A 93 -19.64 7.32 7.95
C PRO A 93 -19.35 6.59 6.63
N GLY A 94 -19.60 7.27 5.50
CA GLY A 94 -19.39 6.70 4.15
C GLY A 94 -20.60 6.08 3.47
N SER A 95 -21.75 5.93 4.14
CA SER A 95 -22.98 5.51 3.47
C SER A 95 -23.71 6.71 2.88
N VAL A 96 -23.70 6.83 1.56
CA VAL A 96 -24.71 7.61 0.84
C VAL A 96 -26.04 6.87 0.99
N ASP A 97 -26.96 7.44 1.78
CA ASP A 97 -28.39 7.05 1.88
C ASP A 97 -28.73 5.53 1.91
N ARG A 98 -28.02 4.70 2.67
CA ARG A 98 -28.57 3.38 3.01
C ARG A 98 -29.60 3.52 4.15
N LYS A 99 -30.85 3.36 3.82
CA LYS A 99 -31.92 3.11 4.81
C LYS A 99 -31.54 1.83 5.55
N VAL A 100 -31.23 1.96 6.85
CA VAL A 100 -31.14 0.81 7.75
C VAL A 100 -32.47 0.07 7.69
N ASN A 101 -32.47 -1.16 7.21
CA ASN A 101 -33.66 -2.01 7.29
C ASN A 101 -33.94 -2.31 8.77
N ASP A 102 -35.18 -2.07 9.19
CA ASP A 102 -35.70 -2.26 10.55
C ASP A 102 -35.66 -3.73 11.05
N GLY A 103 -34.56 -4.42 10.89
CA GLY A 103 -34.42 -5.83 11.29
C GLY A 103 -33.03 -6.28 11.70
N ASP A 104 -32.00 -5.46 11.49
CA ASP A 104 -30.63 -5.81 11.88
C ASP A 104 -30.35 -5.37 13.32
N GLU A 105 -30.14 -6.35 14.23
CA GLU A 105 -29.73 -6.15 15.63
C GLU A 105 -28.28 -5.65 15.76
N GLY A 106 -27.63 -5.21 14.68
CA GLY A 106 -26.32 -4.60 14.64
C GLY A 106 -26.35 -3.16 15.20
N TRP A 107 -25.71 -2.95 16.33
CA TRP A 107 -25.50 -1.63 16.90
C TRP A 107 -24.69 -0.75 15.96
N ALA A 108 -25.16 0.46 15.63
CA ALA A 108 -24.42 1.39 14.80
C ALA A 108 -23.05 1.73 15.43
N ILE A 109 -21.98 1.87 14.61
CA ILE A 109 -20.60 2.20 15.06
C ILE A 109 -20.58 3.36 16.07
N GLY A 110 -21.40 4.40 15.83
CA GLY A 110 -21.51 5.56 16.70
C GLY A 110 -22.05 5.23 18.09
N GLU A 111 -22.97 4.30 18.18
CA GLU A 111 -23.56 3.85 19.44
C GLU A 111 -22.56 3.02 20.26
N GLN A 112 -21.81 2.14 19.61
CA GLN A 112 -20.72 1.39 20.24
C GLN A 112 -19.59 2.30 20.75
N ALA A 113 -19.15 3.25 19.93
CA ALA A 113 -18.16 4.24 20.31
C ALA A 113 -18.64 5.14 21.46
N PHE A 114 -19.92 5.53 21.44
CA PHE A 114 -20.57 6.27 22.52
C PHE A 114 -20.56 5.45 23.82
N ILE A 115 -21.02 4.20 23.80
CA ILE A 115 -21.06 3.31 24.97
C ILE A 115 -19.65 3.10 25.53
N THR A 116 -18.67 2.80 24.69
CA THR A 116 -17.28 2.61 25.11
C THR A 116 -16.73 3.86 25.81
N THR A 117 -16.89 5.03 25.19
CA THR A 117 -16.37 6.29 25.75
C THR A 117 -17.12 6.69 27.01
N TYR A 118 -18.45 6.53 27.04
CA TYR A 118 -19.28 6.78 28.22
C TYR A 118 -18.87 5.88 29.40
N SER A 119 -18.65 4.60 29.13
CA SER A 119 -18.27 3.62 30.15
C SER A 119 -16.89 3.94 30.74
N HIS A 120 -15.91 4.34 29.92
CA HIS A 120 -14.61 4.79 30.42
C HIS A 120 -14.70 6.03 31.31
N ILE A 121 -15.49 7.02 30.90
CA ILE A 121 -15.70 8.24 31.71
C ILE A 121 -16.39 7.88 33.01
N ARG A 122 -17.35 6.96 33.00
CA ARG A 122 -18.07 6.51 34.19
C ARG A 122 -17.15 5.78 35.16
N LEU A 123 -16.26 4.92 34.67
CA LEU A 123 -15.27 4.23 35.48
C LEU A 123 -14.26 5.19 36.13
N LEU A 124 -13.89 6.27 35.46
CA LEU A 124 -12.98 7.28 35.99
C LEU A 124 -13.66 8.22 37.00
N SER A 125 -14.99 8.27 37.05
CA SER A 125 -15.73 9.11 38.02
C SER A 125 -15.98 8.35 39.30
N GLU A 126 -15.28 8.71 40.38
CA GLU A 126 -15.46 8.14 41.75
C GLU A 126 -16.83 8.45 42.38
N ARG A 127 -17.63 9.31 41.77
CA ARG A 127 -18.94 9.75 42.27
C ARG A 127 -20.05 9.38 41.31
N ALA A 128 -21.23 9.02 41.87
CA ALA A 128 -22.46 8.88 41.11
C ALA A 128 -22.87 10.26 40.56
N LEU A 129 -22.49 10.56 39.32
CA LEU A 129 -22.86 11.77 38.59
C LEU A 129 -24.21 11.59 37.92
N GLY A 130 -25.04 12.62 37.92
CA GLY A 130 -26.30 12.61 37.18
C GLY A 130 -26.05 12.57 35.65
N GLU A 131 -27.00 12.03 34.92
CA GLU A 131 -26.93 11.79 33.47
C GLU A 131 -26.52 13.03 32.65
N GLU A 132 -27.10 14.19 32.94
CA GLU A 132 -26.75 15.45 32.27
C GLU A 132 -25.29 15.87 32.50
N HIS A 133 -24.75 15.59 33.70
CA HIS A 133 -23.37 15.91 34.02
C HIS A 133 -22.41 14.99 33.23
N ILE A 134 -22.75 13.71 33.11
CA ILE A 134 -21.97 12.74 32.35
C ILE A 134 -22.01 13.08 30.86
N LYS A 135 -23.16 13.46 30.28
CA LYS A 135 -23.27 13.92 28.87
C LYS A 135 -22.37 15.14 28.63
N LYS A 136 -22.30 16.07 29.56
CA LYS A 136 -21.39 17.23 29.47
C LYS A 136 -19.91 16.82 29.50
N LEU A 137 -19.53 15.91 30.41
CA LEU A 137 -18.17 15.38 30.49
C LEU A 137 -17.81 14.60 29.24
N LEU A 138 -18.72 13.78 28.72
CA LEU A 138 -18.56 13.05 27.47
C LEU A 138 -18.26 13.99 26.31
N LYS A 139 -19.06 15.06 26.15
CA LYS A 139 -18.83 16.05 25.10
C LYS A 139 -17.44 16.68 25.22
N ILE A 140 -17.03 17.10 26.42
CA ILE A 140 -15.70 17.69 26.65
C ILE A 140 -14.59 16.69 26.32
N ALA A 141 -14.74 15.43 26.72
CA ALA A 141 -13.76 14.37 26.46
C ALA A 141 -13.64 14.08 24.96
N VAL A 142 -14.76 13.94 24.26
CA VAL A 142 -14.79 13.71 22.81
C VAL A 142 -14.18 14.89 22.06
N ASP A 143 -14.53 16.13 22.42
CA ASP A 143 -13.96 17.34 21.83
C ASP A 143 -12.42 17.40 22.02
N GLY A 144 -11.93 17.03 23.21
CA GLY A 144 -10.48 16.99 23.49
C GLY A 144 -9.74 15.89 22.73
N MET A 145 -10.33 14.67 22.66
CA MET A 145 -9.76 13.56 21.89
C MET A 145 -9.75 13.86 20.38
N GLU A 146 -10.80 14.46 19.88
CA GLU A 146 -10.90 14.84 18.47
C GLU A 146 -9.92 15.96 18.10
N ALA A 147 -9.77 16.99 18.96
CA ALA A 147 -8.75 18.02 18.75
C ALA A 147 -7.34 17.41 18.71
N SER A 148 -7.07 16.44 19.60
CA SER A 148 -5.80 15.69 19.60
C SER A 148 -5.63 14.83 18.34
N ALA A 149 -6.68 14.17 17.86
CA ALA A 149 -6.66 13.39 16.63
C ALA A 149 -6.40 14.28 15.40
N LEU A 150 -7.13 15.41 15.27
CA LEU A 150 -6.92 16.39 14.18
C LEU A 150 -5.49 16.93 14.17
N PHE A 151 -4.95 17.26 15.33
CA PHE A 151 -3.60 17.79 15.44
C PHE A 151 -2.55 16.74 15.11
N THR A 152 -2.71 15.51 15.64
CA THR A 152 -1.79 14.40 15.33
C THR A 152 -1.86 14.04 13.85
N LEU A 153 -3.05 14.04 13.24
CA LEU A 153 -3.22 13.80 11.81
C LEU A 153 -2.51 14.86 10.97
N ALA A 154 -2.69 16.15 11.29
CA ALA A 154 -2.02 17.24 10.58
C ALA A 154 -0.49 17.12 10.68
N ARG A 155 0.04 16.84 11.88
CA ARG A 155 1.47 16.61 12.09
C ARG A 155 1.98 15.38 11.32
N SER A 156 1.25 14.28 11.36
CA SER A 156 1.60 13.05 10.65
C SER A 156 1.68 13.26 9.15
N LEU A 157 0.71 13.98 8.58
CA LEU A 157 0.70 14.33 7.17
C LEU A 157 1.82 15.30 6.79
N LYS A 158 2.19 16.23 7.69
CA LYS A 158 3.35 17.10 7.51
C LYS A 158 4.65 16.28 7.49
N GLU A 159 4.84 15.38 8.45
CA GLU A 159 6.02 14.50 8.49
C GLU A 159 6.10 13.57 7.26
N ALA A 160 4.95 13.08 6.78
CA ALA A 160 4.85 12.35 5.52
C ALA A 160 5.00 13.25 4.27
N ARG A 161 5.12 14.59 4.42
CA ARG A 161 5.20 15.60 3.35
C ARG A 161 3.94 15.76 2.49
N CYS A 162 2.79 15.28 2.95
CA CYS A 162 1.48 15.52 2.35
C CYS A 162 0.92 16.87 2.80
N PHE A 163 1.61 17.97 2.45
CA PHE A 163 1.40 19.29 3.03
C PHE A 163 0.00 19.86 2.77
N MET A 164 -0.59 19.60 1.59
CA MET A 164 -1.95 20.10 1.28
C MET A 164 -3.00 19.42 2.17
N ASP A 165 -2.86 18.13 2.43
CA ASP A 165 -3.77 17.41 3.30
C ASP A 165 -3.55 17.82 4.76
N ALA A 166 -2.30 18.02 5.18
CA ALA A 166 -1.97 18.57 6.50
C ALA A 166 -2.64 19.94 6.75
N LEU A 167 -2.56 20.88 5.79
CA LEU A 167 -3.23 22.17 5.86
C LEU A 167 -4.75 22.04 5.95
N THR A 168 -5.33 21.04 5.27
CA THR A 168 -6.77 20.79 5.33
C THR A 168 -7.21 20.47 6.76
N TYR A 169 -6.47 19.61 7.47
CA TYR A 169 -6.78 19.23 8.84
C TYR A 169 -6.42 20.32 9.86
N CYS A 170 -5.37 21.11 9.63
CA CYS A 170 -5.12 22.31 10.43
C CYS A 170 -6.28 23.32 10.32
N LYS A 171 -6.76 23.59 9.11
CA LYS A 171 -7.91 24.47 8.88
C LYS A 171 -9.18 23.94 9.55
N MET A 172 -9.41 22.63 9.49
CA MET A 172 -10.53 22.00 10.17
C MET A 172 -10.43 22.20 11.69
N GLY A 173 -9.24 22.02 12.28
CA GLY A 173 -8.98 22.28 13.69
C GLY A 173 -9.22 23.72 14.11
N LEU A 174 -8.70 24.70 13.34
CA LEU A 174 -8.93 26.13 13.57
C LEU A 174 -10.42 26.51 13.46
N THR A 175 -11.15 25.89 12.55
CA THR A 175 -12.58 26.15 12.37
C THR A 175 -13.42 25.56 13.50
N ARG A 176 -13.09 24.31 13.91
CA ARG A 176 -13.84 23.57 14.92
C ARG A 176 -13.53 24.03 16.35
N TYR A 177 -12.30 24.49 16.58
CA TYR A 177 -11.78 24.96 17.88
C TYR A 177 -11.15 26.35 17.75
N PRO A 178 -11.96 27.41 17.56
CA PRO A 178 -11.44 28.78 17.35
C PRO A 178 -10.81 29.38 18.61
N ASP A 179 -11.19 28.90 19.80
CA ASP A 179 -10.58 29.32 21.06
C ASP A 179 -9.43 28.37 21.45
N ALA A 180 -8.21 28.76 21.07
CA ALA A 180 -7.01 27.99 21.40
C ALA A 180 -6.78 27.85 22.92
N SER A 181 -7.35 28.72 23.77
CA SER A 181 -7.19 28.64 25.22
C SER A 181 -7.96 27.47 25.86
N ALA A 182 -8.95 26.92 25.14
CA ALA A 182 -9.71 25.76 25.56
C ALA A 182 -9.01 24.43 25.24
N LEU A 183 -7.91 24.45 24.46
CA LEU A 183 -7.14 23.29 24.06
C LEU A 183 -5.93 23.04 24.98
N PRO A 184 -5.44 21.79 25.07
CA PRO A 184 -4.13 21.51 25.65
C PRO A 184 -3.01 22.34 25.02
N GLN A 185 -2.03 22.76 25.82
CA GLN A 185 -0.96 23.67 25.36
C GLN A 185 -0.14 23.12 24.17
N GLU A 186 -0.06 21.81 24.03
CA GLU A 186 0.62 21.13 22.94
C GLU A 186 -0.12 21.21 21.60
N ILE A 187 -1.42 21.55 21.61
CA ILE A 187 -2.25 21.65 20.39
C ILE A 187 -2.28 23.09 19.92
N ASN A 188 -1.51 23.40 18.87
CA ASN A 188 -1.47 24.71 18.24
C ASN A 188 -1.55 24.60 16.72
N PHE A 189 -2.76 24.59 16.20
CA PHE A 189 -3.03 24.48 14.76
C PHE A 189 -2.47 25.66 13.94
N GLN A 190 -2.41 26.87 14.53
CA GLN A 190 -1.86 28.02 13.81
C GLN A 190 -0.34 27.89 13.63
N ALA A 191 0.38 27.53 14.69
CA ALA A 191 1.83 27.31 14.61
C ALA A 191 2.18 26.18 13.65
N GLU A 192 1.37 25.11 13.63
CA GLU A 192 1.54 24.00 12.69
C GLU A 192 1.30 24.43 11.23
N THR A 193 0.27 25.26 10.99
CA THR A 193 -0.03 25.86 9.68
C THR A 193 1.15 26.69 9.18
N ASP A 194 1.71 27.55 10.02
CA ASP A 194 2.82 28.43 9.68
C ASP A 194 4.08 27.62 9.34
N MET A 195 4.34 26.54 10.11
CA MET A 195 5.44 25.62 9.84
C MET A 195 5.28 24.90 8.50
N ILE A 196 4.08 24.42 8.17
CA ILE A 196 3.79 23.77 6.89
C ILE A 196 4.03 24.72 5.74
N HIS A 197 3.56 25.95 5.82
CA HIS A 197 3.81 26.97 4.78
C HIS A 197 5.30 27.24 4.58
N GLN A 198 6.07 27.33 5.65
CA GLN A 198 7.53 27.50 5.57
C GLN A 198 8.19 26.32 4.83
N LEU A 199 7.82 25.08 5.16
CA LEU A 199 8.33 23.88 4.48
C LEU A 199 7.94 23.83 3.00
N MET A 200 6.72 24.25 2.66
CA MET A 200 6.28 24.33 1.26
C MET A 200 7.08 25.35 0.46
N GLU A 201 7.36 26.52 1.02
CA GLU A 201 8.19 27.55 0.34
C GLU A 201 9.63 27.05 0.15
N GLN A 202 10.23 26.45 1.18
CA GLN A 202 11.54 25.82 1.06
C GLN A 202 11.56 24.78 -0.08
N LYS A 203 10.55 23.92 -0.15
CA LYS A 203 10.47 22.87 -1.19
C LYS A 203 10.31 23.44 -2.59
N LYS A 204 9.59 24.55 -2.75
CA LYS A 204 9.48 25.28 -4.03
C LYS A 204 10.81 25.91 -4.48
N GLU A 205 11.67 26.28 -3.55
CA GLU A 205 13.00 26.78 -3.85
C GLU A 205 13.95 25.65 -4.28
N GLU A 206 13.86 24.51 -3.60
CA GLU A 206 14.67 23.32 -3.90
C GLU A 206 14.29 22.67 -5.23
N ASP A 207 13.00 22.62 -5.55
CA ASP A 207 12.47 21.96 -6.75
C ASP A 207 11.43 22.82 -7.45
N PRO A 208 11.78 23.46 -8.58
CA PRO A 208 10.88 24.33 -9.33
C PRO A 208 9.58 23.68 -9.81
N ARG A 209 9.51 22.34 -9.92
CA ARG A 209 8.28 21.64 -10.32
C ARG A 209 7.14 21.91 -9.35
N PHE A 210 7.44 22.11 -8.06
CA PHE A 210 6.46 22.44 -7.04
C PHE A 210 5.84 23.83 -7.19
N LYS A 211 6.46 24.73 -7.95
CA LYS A 211 5.86 26.03 -8.34
C LYS A 211 4.81 25.87 -9.44
N LEU A 212 4.99 24.87 -10.32
CA LEU A 212 4.09 24.65 -11.46
C LEU A 212 2.79 23.96 -11.05
N ASN A 213 2.87 22.92 -10.20
CA ASN A 213 1.73 22.11 -9.80
C ASN A 213 1.65 21.89 -8.27
N PRO A 214 1.56 22.96 -7.45
CA PRO A 214 1.63 22.83 -6.00
C PRO A 214 0.49 21.97 -5.42
N ASN A 215 -0.73 22.14 -5.93
CA ASN A 215 -1.91 21.44 -5.42
C ASN A 215 -1.86 19.91 -5.63
N ILE A 216 -1.13 19.45 -6.62
CA ILE A 216 -0.95 18.02 -6.89
C ILE A 216 0.28 17.51 -6.14
N LEU A 217 1.43 18.14 -6.34
CA LEU A 217 2.70 17.62 -5.82
C LEU A 217 2.77 17.62 -4.30
N PHE A 218 2.20 18.63 -3.62
CA PHE A 218 2.17 18.66 -2.15
C PHE A 218 1.10 17.74 -1.50
N ARG A 219 0.35 16.97 -2.30
CA ARG A 219 -0.47 15.84 -1.80
C ARG A 219 0.29 14.52 -1.79
N HIS A 220 1.45 14.49 -2.44
CA HIS A 220 2.30 13.30 -2.53
C HIS A 220 3.52 13.48 -1.64
N GLY A 221 3.74 12.53 -0.79
CA GLY A 221 4.87 12.48 0.12
C GLY A 221 5.53 11.11 0.10
N GLY A 222 6.03 10.70 1.25
CA GLY A 222 6.67 9.40 1.41
C GLY A 222 6.58 8.89 2.84
N CYS A 223 6.62 7.57 2.98
CA CYS A 223 6.73 6.88 4.25
C CYS A 223 7.83 5.81 4.19
N ARG A 224 8.09 5.13 5.29
CA ARG A 224 9.13 4.11 5.36
C ARG A 224 8.70 2.86 4.60
N ARG A 225 9.63 2.27 3.85
CA ARG A 225 9.43 1.02 3.12
C ARG A 225 10.26 -0.08 3.76
N GLU A 226 9.72 -0.71 4.78
CA GLU A 226 10.42 -1.75 5.55
C GLU A 226 9.47 -2.82 6.07
N VAL A 227 10.03 -3.94 6.54
CA VAL A 227 9.27 -4.94 7.29
C VAL A 227 9.02 -4.38 8.68
N TYR A 228 7.76 -4.16 9.04
CA TYR A 228 7.40 -3.67 10.38
C TYR A 228 7.82 -4.68 11.46
N PRO A 229 8.30 -4.22 12.64
CA PRO A 229 8.77 -5.12 13.70
C PRO A 229 7.74 -6.14 14.20
N TRP A 230 6.46 -5.84 14.01
CA TRP A 230 5.33 -6.70 14.38
C TRP A 230 4.73 -7.49 13.21
N ASN A 231 5.32 -7.40 12.02
CA ASN A 231 4.88 -8.18 10.87
C ASN A 231 5.42 -9.61 10.95
N HIS A 232 4.57 -10.54 11.37
CA HIS A 232 4.90 -11.97 11.46
C HIS A 232 4.57 -12.74 10.18
N HIS A 233 3.98 -12.09 9.16
CA HIS A 233 3.57 -12.69 7.89
C HIS A 233 4.67 -12.66 6.81
N GLU A 234 5.79 -11.96 7.05
CA GLU A 234 6.88 -11.93 6.06
C GLU A 234 7.64 -13.26 6.07
N PRO A 235 7.59 -14.05 4.97
CA PRO A 235 8.17 -15.38 4.93
C PRO A 235 9.69 -15.35 4.88
N ASP A 236 10.34 -16.36 5.44
CA ASP A 236 11.74 -16.66 5.11
C ASP A 236 11.81 -17.28 3.71
N ARG A 237 12.10 -16.44 2.71
CA ARG A 237 12.15 -16.81 1.29
C ARG A 237 13.31 -17.74 0.96
N TYR A 238 14.37 -17.72 1.77
CA TYR A 238 15.62 -18.44 1.50
C TYR A 238 15.70 -19.78 2.23
N ASN A 239 14.68 -20.10 3.01
CA ASN A 239 14.53 -21.38 3.67
C ASN A 239 14.33 -22.50 2.63
N ALA A 240 15.02 -23.62 2.81
CA ALA A 240 14.96 -24.75 1.87
C ALA A 240 13.52 -25.28 1.64
N LYS A 241 12.66 -25.26 2.67
CA LYS A 241 11.25 -25.68 2.55
C LYS A 241 10.45 -24.70 1.68
N THR A 242 10.67 -23.39 1.85
CA THR A 242 10.04 -22.35 1.03
C THR A 242 10.49 -22.47 -0.43
N VAL A 243 11.79 -22.61 -0.68
CA VAL A 243 12.32 -22.78 -2.04
C VAL A 243 11.78 -24.05 -2.71
N ALA A 244 11.66 -25.15 -1.97
CA ALA A 244 11.04 -26.38 -2.49
C ALA A 244 9.56 -26.17 -2.85
N SER A 245 8.79 -25.47 -2.02
CA SER A 245 7.39 -25.14 -2.31
C SER A 245 7.23 -24.23 -3.53
N LEU A 246 8.11 -23.20 -3.65
CA LEU A 246 8.12 -22.32 -4.82
C LEU A 246 8.51 -23.08 -6.09
N ASN A 247 9.46 -24.02 -6.01
CA ASN A 247 9.83 -24.88 -7.14
C ASN A 247 8.72 -25.86 -7.55
N ALA A 248 7.92 -26.34 -6.60
CA ALA A 248 6.74 -27.14 -6.93
C ALA A 248 5.73 -26.34 -7.77
N LYS A 249 5.44 -25.10 -7.36
CA LYS A 249 4.59 -24.18 -8.15
C LYS A 249 5.25 -23.78 -9.50
N MET A 250 6.56 -23.56 -9.52
CA MET A 250 7.29 -23.24 -10.77
C MET A 250 7.15 -24.40 -11.77
N ALA A 251 7.19 -25.65 -11.32
CA ALA A 251 7.04 -26.83 -12.17
C ALA A 251 5.64 -26.93 -12.83
N GLU A 252 4.59 -26.35 -12.23
CA GLU A 252 3.25 -26.24 -12.83
C GLU A 252 3.23 -25.25 -14.00
N SER A 253 4.01 -24.16 -13.89
CA SER A 253 4.12 -23.09 -14.89
C SER A 253 5.18 -23.38 -15.97
N SER A 254 6.26 -24.10 -15.59
CA SER A 254 7.35 -24.47 -16.50
C SER A 254 8.17 -25.62 -15.96
N GLY A 255 8.31 -26.68 -16.76
CA GLY A 255 9.25 -27.77 -16.49
C GLY A 255 10.71 -27.42 -16.76
N LYS A 256 10.99 -26.30 -17.47
CA LYS A 256 12.31 -25.93 -17.99
C LYS A 256 13.17 -25.10 -17.05
N VAL A 257 12.59 -24.56 -15.98
CA VAL A 257 13.31 -23.66 -15.05
C VAL A 257 13.12 -24.08 -13.60
N GLU A 258 13.98 -23.56 -12.74
CA GLU A 258 13.90 -23.75 -11.28
C GLU A 258 14.36 -22.50 -10.55
N ILE A 259 13.86 -22.30 -9.33
CA ILE A 259 14.23 -21.22 -8.43
C ILE A 259 15.41 -21.65 -7.57
N ARG A 260 16.43 -20.81 -7.49
CA ARG A 260 17.62 -20.99 -6.63
C ARG A 260 17.84 -19.77 -5.75
N VAL A 261 18.49 -19.99 -4.60
CA VAL A 261 19.02 -18.89 -3.78
C VAL A 261 20.38 -18.49 -4.33
N VAL A 262 20.52 -17.20 -4.62
CA VAL A 262 21.75 -16.61 -5.19
C VAL A 262 22.21 -15.44 -4.34
N ASN A 263 23.47 -15.04 -4.49
CA ASN A 263 24.01 -13.84 -3.90
C ASN A 263 24.20 -12.80 -5.00
N LEU A 264 23.44 -11.72 -4.95
CA LEU A 264 23.57 -10.60 -5.87
C LEU A 264 24.33 -9.45 -5.22
N PRO A 265 25.06 -8.63 -6.01
CA PRO A 265 25.68 -7.42 -5.50
C PRO A 265 24.64 -6.48 -4.89
N ILE A 266 24.97 -5.85 -3.77
CA ILE A 266 24.12 -4.79 -3.22
C ILE A 266 24.17 -3.60 -4.18
N LEU A 267 23.00 -3.16 -4.66
CA LEU A 267 22.90 -2.05 -5.60
C LEU A 267 23.28 -0.73 -4.94
N GLN A 268 24.04 0.10 -5.67
CA GLN A 268 24.36 1.45 -5.20
C GLN A 268 23.08 2.29 -5.12
N LYS A 269 22.85 2.88 -3.94
CA LYS A 269 21.77 3.84 -3.73
C LYS A 269 22.13 5.17 -4.40
N ARG A 270 21.11 5.89 -4.92
CA ARG A 270 21.32 7.20 -5.56
C ARG A 270 21.97 8.14 -4.56
N GLN A 271 23.13 8.69 -4.91
CA GLN A 271 23.62 9.90 -4.28
C GLN A 271 22.83 11.06 -4.89
N ASP A 272 22.28 11.92 -4.04
CA ASP A 272 21.62 13.15 -4.47
C ASP A 272 22.62 13.96 -5.34
N PRO A 273 22.29 14.31 -6.59
CA PRO A 273 23.19 15.08 -7.45
C PRO A 273 23.54 16.45 -6.87
N LEU A 274 22.78 16.96 -5.88
CA LEU A 274 23.05 18.20 -5.17
C LEU A 274 24.01 18.04 -3.98
N ASN A 275 24.19 16.83 -3.45
CA ASN A 275 25.17 16.55 -2.42
C ASN A 275 26.45 15.98 -3.06
N LYS A 276 27.40 16.85 -3.38
CA LYS A 276 28.77 16.51 -3.81
C LYS A 276 29.58 15.87 -2.67
N LEU A 277 29.06 14.91 -1.94
CA LEU A 277 29.80 14.15 -0.95
C LEU A 277 30.28 12.84 -1.57
N GLU A 278 31.56 12.87 -1.85
CA GLU A 278 32.53 11.79 -2.04
C GLU A 278 32.08 10.44 -2.61
N LEU A 279 32.57 10.16 -3.81
CA LEU A 279 32.59 8.89 -4.54
C LEU A 279 33.26 7.70 -3.81
N SER A 280 33.40 7.70 -2.49
CA SER A 280 34.29 6.77 -1.81
C SER A 280 33.67 5.50 -1.25
N ASP A 281 32.36 5.37 -1.15
CA ASP A 281 31.78 4.15 -0.59
C ASP A 281 31.17 3.25 -1.68
N LYS A 282 32.06 2.47 -2.34
CA LYS A 282 31.65 1.20 -2.94
C LYS A 282 31.06 0.35 -1.82
N VAL A 283 29.74 0.22 -1.77
CA VAL A 283 29.08 -0.77 -0.91
C VAL A 283 29.52 -2.14 -1.42
N SER A 284 30.63 -2.65 -0.88
CA SER A 284 31.09 -4.00 -1.18
C SER A 284 30.30 -4.97 -0.31
N GLY A 285 29.39 -5.71 -0.91
CA GLY A 285 28.61 -6.74 -0.23
C GLY A 285 27.72 -7.48 -1.23
N SER A 286 27.26 -8.64 -0.84
CA SER A 286 26.24 -9.39 -1.56
C SER A 286 25.06 -9.68 -0.64
N GLU A 287 23.85 -9.62 -1.19
CA GLU A 287 22.62 -9.97 -0.50
C GLU A 287 22.02 -11.21 -1.13
N LYS A 288 21.43 -12.07 -0.28
CA LYS A 288 20.70 -13.25 -0.79
C LYS A 288 19.45 -12.80 -1.54
N GLN A 289 19.28 -13.36 -2.73
CA GLN A 289 18.09 -13.17 -3.57
C GLN A 289 17.64 -14.53 -4.12
N LEU A 290 16.40 -14.58 -4.62
CA LEU A 290 15.95 -15.68 -5.45
C LEU A 290 16.27 -15.35 -6.91
N GLY A 291 16.64 -16.34 -7.69
CA GLY A 291 16.83 -16.24 -9.13
C GLY A 291 16.27 -17.46 -9.83
N VAL A 292 15.88 -17.31 -11.07
CA VAL A 292 15.32 -18.40 -11.90
C VAL A 292 16.37 -18.89 -12.88
N TYR A 293 16.62 -20.20 -12.87
CA TYR A 293 17.69 -20.85 -13.63
C TYR A 293 17.15 -21.88 -14.61
N ALA A 294 17.71 -21.93 -15.81
CA ALA A 294 17.35 -22.89 -16.82
C ALA A 294 17.83 -24.31 -16.45
N LYS A 295 16.94 -25.30 -16.49
CA LYS A 295 17.25 -26.73 -16.31
C LYS A 295 17.69 -27.41 -17.60
N GLU A 296 17.34 -26.81 -18.74
CA GLU A 296 17.73 -27.19 -20.10
C GLU A 296 17.88 -25.96 -20.97
N ASP A 297 18.41 -26.08 -22.18
CA ASP A 297 18.56 -24.96 -23.10
C ASP A 297 17.19 -24.39 -23.49
N ILE A 298 17.07 -23.06 -23.48
CA ILE A 298 15.90 -22.30 -23.94
C ILE A 298 16.31 -21.57 -25.22
N TYR A 299 15.51 -21.71 -26.27
CA TYR A 299 15.83 -21.14 -27.56
C TYR A 299 15.15 -19.79 -27.79
N VAL A 300 15.74 -18.95 -28.65
CA VAL A 300 15.13 -17.65 -29.03
C VAL A 300 13.78 -17.90 -29.71
N GLY A 301 12.74 -17.18 -29.23
CA GLY A 301 11.36 -17.32 -29.68
C GLY A 301 10.57 -18.48 -29.03
N GLU A 302 11.20 -19.27 -28.21
CA GLU A 302 10.52 -20.33 -27.47
C GLU A 302 9.80 -19.78 -26.24
N THR A 303 8.47 -19.95 -26.17
CA THR A 303 7.69 -19.68 -24.95
C THR A 303 7.85 -20.84 -23.99
N PHE A 304 8.50 -20.62 -22.86
CA PHE A 304 8.85 -21.67 -21.91
C PHE A 304 8.17 -21.56 -20.54
N PHE A 305 7.53 -20.43 -20.26
CA PHE A 305 6.88 -20.17 -18.98
C PHE A 305 5.56 -19.42 -19.19
N ARG A 306 4.55 -19.78 -18.42
CA ARG A 306 3.25 -19.08 -18.37
C ARG A 306 2.72 -19.02 -16.96
N GLU A 307 2.19 -17.86 -16.58
CA GLU A 307 1.56 -17.67 -15.27
C GLU A 307 0.30 -16.82 -15.40
N MET A 308 -0.82 -17.37 -14.90
CA MET A 308 -2.07 -16.65 -14.70
C MET A 308 -2.14 -16.18 -13.26
N SER A 309 -2.64 -14.97 -13.02
CA SER A 309 -2.85 -14.46 -11.68
C SER A 309 -4.30 -14.06 -11.43
N PRO A 310 -4.91 -14.52 -10.33
CA PRO A 310 -6.21 -14.01 -9.88
C PRO A 310 -6.17 -12.52 -9.51
N LEU A 311 -4.98 -11.98 -9.18
CA LEU A 311 -4.78 -10.55 -8.95
C LEU A 311 -4.50 -9.81 -10.26
N THR A 312 -5.37 -10.02 -11.25
CA THR A 312 -5.45 -9.27 -12.51
C THR A 312 -6.64 -8.33 -12.43
N VAL A 313 -6.44 -7.06 -12.76
CA VAL A 313 -7.47 -6.02 -12.70
C VAL A 313 -7.55 -5.24 -14.00
N LEU A 314 -8.76 -4.84 -14.36
CA LEU A 314 -9.06 -3.97 -15.49
C LEU A 314 -9.28 -2.54 -14.96
N SER A 315 -8.79 -1.54 -15.66
CA SER A 315 -9.04 -0.13 -15.26
C SER A 315 -10.47 0.33 -15.61
N ASP A 316 -11.13 -0.36 -16.52
CA ASP A 316 -12.46 -0.04 -16.99
C ASP A 316 -13.20 -1.33 -17.39
N PRO A 317 -13.68 -2.12 -16.40
CA PRO A 317 -14.28 -3.42 -16.69
C PRO A 317 -15.61 -3.33 -17.44
N GLU A 318 -16.32 -2.21 -17.33
CA GLU A 318 -17.64 -2.04 -17.98
C GLU A 318 -17.53 -1.78 -19.48
N TYR A 319 -16.46 -1.09 -19.92
CA TYR A 319 -16.28 -0.69 -21.31
C TYR A 319 -15.15 -1.46 -22.02
N SER A 320 -14.35 -2.21 -21.27
CA SER A 320 -13.35 -3.08 -21.86
C SER A 320 -14.01 -4.39 -22.30
N ARG A 321 -13.83 -4.80 -23.55
CA ARG A 321 -14.24 -6.13 -24.00
C ARG A 321 -13.23 -7.20 -23.54
N LEU A 322 -12.89 -7.17 -22.27
CA LEU A 322 -11.92 -8.06 -21.63
C LEU A 322 -12.57 -8.85 -20.51
N CYS A 323 -12.13 -10.09 -20.35
CA CYS A 323 -12.53 -10.92 -19.21
C CYS A 323 -12.04 -10.34 -17.89
N GLU A 324 -12.92 -10.13 -16.94
CA GLU A 324 -12.58 -9.55 -15.62
C GLU A 324 -11.64 -10.43 -14.80
N PHE A 325 -11.62 -11.76 -15.05
CA PHE A 325 -10.73 -12.68 -14.35
C PHE A 325 -9.35 -12.79 -15.01
N CYS A 326 -9.29 -13.04 -16.34
CA CYS A 326 -8.04 -13.37 -17.02
C CYS A 326 -7.56 -12.28 -18.01
N ALA A 327 -8.34 -11.22 -18.19
CA ALA A 327 -8.09 -10.13 -19.13
C ALA A 327 -7.92 -10.56 -20.61
N ALA A 328 -8.36 -11.76 -20.98
CA ALA A 328 -8.47 -12.16 -22.37
C ALA A 328 -9.62 -11.43 -23.08
N ASP A 329 -9.51 -11.22 -24.39
CA ASP A 329 -10.59 -10.65 -25.19
C ASP A 329 -11.85 -11.49 -25.06
N LEU A 330 -13.00 -10.82 -24.90
CA LEU A 330 -14.31 -11.47 -24.90
C LEU A 330 -14.72 -11.82 -26.32
N GLY A 331 -15.13 -13.08 -26.51
CA GLY A 331 -15.76 -13.55 -27.73
C GLY A 331 -17.22 -13.06 -27.86
N GLU A 332 -17.95 -13.70 -28.78
CA GLU A 332 -19.41 -13.48 -28.91
C GLU A 332 -20.17 -14.11 -27.73
N ASP A 333 -19.68 -15.25 -27.24
CA ASP A 333 -20.20 -15.92 -26.06
C ASP A 333 -19.37 -15.54 -24.83
N TYR A 334 -20.01 -14.98 -23.80
CA TYR A 334 -19.40 -14.62 -22.52
C TYR A 334 -20.38 -14.87 -21.37
N GLU A 335 -19.85 -14.99 -20.18
CA GLU A 335 -20.60 -15.20 -18.93
C GLU A 335 -20.75 -13.89 -18.17
N THR A 336 -21.89 -13.70 -17.47
CA THR A 336 -22.17 -12.54 -16.63
C THR A 336 -22.65 -12.97 -15.25
N CYS A 337 -22.67 -12.03 -14.30
CA CYS A 337 -23.30 -12.23 -12.99
C CYS A 337 -24.74 -11.66 -13.05
N GLU A 338 -25.73 -12.47 -12.70
CA GLU A 338 -27.13 -12.05 -12.69
C GLU A 338 -27.41 -10.95 -11.65
N ASP A 339 -26.71 -10.97 -10.52
CA ASP A 339 -26.88 -10.01 -9.43
C ASP A 339 -26.20 -8.65 -9.70
N CYS A 340 -25.15 -8.63 -10.55
CA CYS A 340 -24.45 -7.41 -10.94
C CYS A 340 -25.04 -6.77 -12.20
N TRP A 341 -26.00 -7.44 -12.85
CA TRP A 341 -26.56 -7.03 -14.13
C TRP A 341 -27.80 -6.15 -13.92
N GLU A 342 -27.72 -4.87 -14.21
CA GLU A 342 -28.84 -3.92 -14.06
C GLU A 342 -29.69 -3.73 -15.33
N GLY A 343 -29.68 -4.67 -16.27
CA GLY A 343 -30.61 -4.71 -17.41
C GLY A 343 -30.22 -3.92 -18.66
N ASP A 344 -29.10 -3.21 -18.68
CA ASP A 344 -28.53 -2.62 -19.90
C ASP A 344 -27.54 -3.60 -20.55
N GLU A 345 -27.72 -3.87 -21.85
CA GLU A 345 -26.97 -4.89 -22.59
C GLU A 345 -25.45 -4.60 -22.71
N GLU A 346 -24.96 -3.44 -22.24
CA GLU A 346 -23.58 -3.01 -22.40
C GLU A 346 -22.83 -2.77 -21.07
N SER A 347 -23.50 -2.89 -19.90
CA SER A 347 -22.88 -2.66 -18.60
C SER A 347 -22.88 -3.91 -17.72
N GLY A 348 -21.75 -4.28 -17.14
CA GLY A 348 -21.65 -5.39 -16.20
C GLY A 348 -20.30 -6.09 -16.21
N ILE A 349 -20.09 -6.93 -15.18
CA ILE A 349 -18.90 -7.76 -15.06
C ILE A 349 -19.03 -8.98 -15.98
N MET A 350 -18.06 -9.17 -16.88
CA MET A 350 -18.05 -10.19 -17.92
C MET A 350 -16.85 -11.13 -17.81
N TRP A 351 -17.06 -12.41 -18.05
CA TRP A 351 -16.03 -13.45 -18.07
C TRP A 351 -16.05 -14.22 -19.40
N CYS A 352 -14.89 -14.55 -19.94
CA CYS A 352 -14.78 -15.23 -21.22
C CYS A 352 -15.23 -16.70 -21.22
N SER A 353 -15.47 -17.28 -20.05
CA SER A 353 -15.86 -18.68 -19.90
C SER A 353 -16.50 -18.98 -18.54
N VAL A 354 -17.24 -20.07 -18.46
CA VAL A 354 -17.77 -20.64 -17.21
C VAL A 354 -16.67 -20.87 -16.17
N GLU A 355 -15.47 -21.28 -16.60
CA GLU A 355 -14.34 -21.52 -15.70
C GLU A 355 -13.82 -20.21 -15.10
N CYS A 356 -13.70 -19.12 -15.89
CA CYS A 356 -13.31 -17.81 -15.38
C CYS A 356 -14.36 -17.24 -14.40
N LYS A 357 -15.65 -17.39 -14.69
CA LYS A 357 -16.76 -17.03 -13.80
C LYS A 357 -16.68 -17.82 -12.49
N LYS A 358 -16.52 -19.13 -12.55
CA LYS A 358 -16.39 -20.00 -11.38
C LYS A 358 -15.19 -19.58 -10.50
N ASN A 359 -14.02 -19.39 -11.10
CA ASN A 359 -12.83 -18.93 -10.39
C ASN A 359 -13.03 -17.57 -9.72
N ALA A 360 -13.72 -16.63 -10.38
CA ALA A 360 -14.03 -15.32 -9.81
C ALA A 360 -14.95 -15.45 -8.58
N ILE A 361 -16.03 -16.24 -8.72
CA ILE A 361 -16.99 -16.49 -7.62
C ILE A 361 -16.32 -17.18 -6.43
N GLU A 362 -15.46 -18.16 -6.67
CA GLU A 362 -14.77 -18.87 -5.59
C GLU A 362 -13.71 -18.01 -4.89
N LYS A 363 -13.14 -16.99 -5.55
CA LYS A 363 -11.97 -16.26 -5.03
C LYS A 363 -12.27 -14.86 -4.48
N TYR A 364 -13.11 -14.05 -5.15
CA TYR A 364 -13.24 -12.63 -4.78
C TYR A 364 -14.58 -11.99 -5.12
N HIS A 365 -15.30 -12.48 -6.13
CA HIS A 365 -16.50 -11.81 -6.63
C HIS A 365 -17.58 -11.61 -5.56
N PRO A 366 -17.84 -12.54 -4.62
CA PRO A 366 -18.87 -12.36 -3.59
C PRO A 366 -18.71 -11.09 -2.75
N ALA A 367 -17.46 -10.67 -2.49
CA ALA A 367 -17.19 -9.44 -1.73
C ALA A 367 -17.39 -8.15 -2.56
N LEU A 368 -17.45 -8.27 -3.89
CA LEU A 368 -17.64 -7.14 -4.83
C LEU A 368 -19.05 -7.10 -5.43
N CYS A 369 -19.77 -8.22 -5.40
CA CYS A 369 -21.04 -8.41 -6.11
C CYS A 369 -22.11 -7.43 -5.64
N ALA A 370 -22.81 -6.81 -6.58
CA ALA A 370 -23.89 -5.86 -6.35
C ALA A 370 -23.50 -4.64 -5.45
N ARG A 371 -22.23 -4.21 -5.48
CA ARG A 371 -21.72 -3.08 -4.72
C ARG A 371 -21.17 -2.00 -5.64
N ASP A 372 -21.27 -0.72 -5.25
CA ASP A 372 -20.78 0.39 -6.06
C ASP A 372 -19.30 0.69 -5.79
N PHE A 373 -18.44 0.21 -6.68
CA PHE A 373 -17.04 0.60 -6.75
C PHE A 373 -16.72 1.54 -7.92
N GLY A 374 -17.72 2.02 -8.65
CA GLY A 374 -17.55 2.92 -9.79
C GLY A 374 -16.75 4.19 -9.45
N TRP A 375 -16.82 4.66 -8.19
CA TRP A 375 -16.01 5.78 -7.72
C TRP A 375 -14.51 5.48 -7.69
N VAL A 376 -14.08 4.22 -7.45
CA VAL A 376 -12.67 3.81 -7.50
C VAL A 376 -12.17 3.89 -8.94
N TYR A 377 -12.92 3.31 -9.88
CA TYR A 377 -12.59 3.33 -11.31
C TYR A 377 -12.53 4.75 -11.87
N ARG A 378 -13.51 5.60 -11.55
CA ARG A 378 -13.51 7.02 -11.95
C ARG A 378 -12.28 7.77 -11.43
N ALA A 379 -11.88 7.54 -10.19
CA ALA A 379 -10.70 8.18 -9.61
C ALA A 379 -9.39 7.74 -10.26
N ILE A 380 -9.31 6.49 -10.71
CA ILE A 380 -8.15 5.93 -11.41
C ILE A 380 -8.09 6.46 -12.83
N ASN A 381 -9.22 6.48 -13.53
CA ASN A 381 -9.31 6.96 -14.90
C ASN A 381 -9.07 8.47 -15.03
N ALA A 382 -9.25 9.23 -13.95
CA ALA A 382 -8.85 10.64 -13.89
C ALA A 382 -7.32 10.85 -13.78
N SER A 383 -6.55 9.79 -13.46
CA SER A 383 -5.10 9.82 -13.32
C SER A 383 -4.42 9.20 -14.55
N ILE A 384 -3.33 9.82 -15.00
CA ILE A 384 -2.48 9.28 -16.08
C ILE A 384 -1.41 8.31 -15.50
N SER A 385 -1.25 8.27 -14.18
CA SER A 385 -0.21 7.47 -13.53
C SER A 385 -0.56 5.99 -13.50
N THR A 386 0.36 5.13 -13.90
CA THR A 386 0.24 3.67 -13.76
C THR A 386 0.09 3.22 -12.30
N SER A 387 0.61 4.02 -11.36
CA SER A 387 0.47 3.76 -9.92
C SER A 387 -0.99 3.85 -9.43
N SER A 388 -1.89 4.45 -10.19
CA SER A 388 -3.33 4.49 -9.85
C SER A 388 -3.95 3.10 -9.84
N ALA A 389 -3.48 2.18 -10.69
CA ALA A 389 -3.97 0.79 -10.76
C ALA A 389 -3.67 -0.03 -9.48
N HIS A 390 -2.70 0.40 -8.64
CA HIS A 390 -2.43 -0.26 -7.35
C HIS A 390 -3.65 -0.22 -6.41
N SER A 391 -4.51 0.79 -6.52
CA SER A 391 -5.77 0.84 -5.76
C SER A 391 -6.75 -0.27 -6.17
N LEU A 392 -6.77 -0.65 -7.47
CA LEU A 392 -7.59 -1.80 -7.94
C LEU A 392 -7.01 -3.14 -7.49
N LEU A 393 -5.68 -3.28 -7.52
CA LEU A 393 -5.01 -4.47 -6.98
C LEU A 393 -5.31 -4.62 -5.48
N LEU A 394 -5.33 -3.51 -4.74
CA LEU A 394 -5.70 -3.50 -3.32
C LEU A 394 -7.17 -3.91 -3.13
N LEU A 395 -8.09 -3.34 -3.92
CA LEU A 395 -9.51 -3.68 -3.91
C LEU A 395 -9.73 -5.18 -4.13
N LYS A 396 -9.09 -5.74 -5.16
CA LYS A 396 -9.20 -7.17 -5.49
C LYS A 396 -8.56 -8.05 -4.42
N THR A 397 -7.46 -7.60 -3.82
CA THR A 397 -6.80 -8.30 -2.70
C THR A 397 -7.71 -8.34 -1.46
N TYR A 398 -8.39 -7.24 -1.14
CA TYR A 398 -9.36 -7.20 -0.04
C TYR A 398 -10.53 -8.15 -0.30
N ALA A 399 -11.10 -8.08 -1.49
CA ALA A 399 -12.19 -8.97 -1.87
C ALA A 399 -11.78 -10.44 -1.77
N THR A 400 -10.55 -10.77 -2.19
CA THR A 400 -10.01 -12.13 -2.08
C THR A 400 -9.81 -12.54 -0.62
N ALA A 401 -9.23 -11.66 0.20
CA ALA A 401 -9.00 -11.92 1.62
C ALA A 401 -10.30 -12.16 2.38
N ILE A 402 -11.33 -11.34 2.11
CA ILE A 402 -12.66 -11.45 2.72
C ILE A 402 -13.36 -12.74 2.26
N THR A 403 -13.39 -13.02 0.95
CA THR A 403 -14.07 -14.21 0.40
C THR A 403 -13.43 -15.51 0.90
N LEU A 404 -12.10 -15.54 1.04
CA LEU A 404 -11.36 -16.74 1.47
C LEU A 404 -11.13 -16.80 2.99
N ASP A 405 -11.58 -15.82 3.75
CA ASP A 405 -11.28 -15.66 5.19
C ASP A 405 -9.79 -15.89 5.50
N THR A 406 -8.95 -15.20 4.71
CA THR A 406 -7.48 -15.37 4.75
C THR A 406 -6.82 -14.01 4.88
N HIS A 407 -5.86 -13.89 5.81
CA HIS A 407 -5.09 -12.65 5.98
C HIS A 407 -4.46 -12.21 4.65
N PRO A 408 -4.58 -10.93 4.23
CA PRO A 408 -4.12 -10.46 2.91
C PRO A 408 -2.67 -10.78 2.59
N LEU A 409 -1.77 -10.73 3.61
CA LEU A 409 -0.34 -11.05 3.44
C LEU A 409 -0.06 -12.57 3.36
N GLU A 410 -1.03 -13.42 3.68
CA GLU A 410 -0.93 -14.88 3.58
C GLU A 410 -1.51 -15.44 2.27
N LEU A 411 -2.19 -14.60 1.46
CA LEU A 411 -2.67 -15.01 0.16
C LEU A 411 -1.51 -15.55 -0.70
N PRO A 412 -1.69 -16.69 -1.38
CA PRO A 412 -0.63 -17.34 -2.17
C PRO A 412 0.01 -16.39 -3.20
N GLU A 413 -0.77 -15.50 -3.77
CA GLU A 413 -0.37 -14.51 -4.78
C GLU A 413 0.46 -13.36 -4.18
N VAL A 414 0.32 -13.09 -2.88
CA VAL A 414 0.92 -11.96 -2.18
C VAL A 414 2.11 -12.36 -1.32
N LYS A 415 2.02 -13.50 -0.64
CA LYS A 415 2.93 -13.92 0.43
C LYS A 415 4.41 -13.80 0.05
N TYR A 416 4.75 -14.28 -1.14
CA TYR A 416 6.14 -14.36 -1.60
C TYR A 416 6.57 -13.19 -2.50
N LEU A 417 5.72 -12.17 -2.71
CA LEU A 417 6.13 -10.98 -3.44
C LEU A 417 7.23 -10.23 -2.69
N TYR A 418 8.22 -9.77 -3.42
CA TYR A 418 9.25 -8.87 -2.89
C TYR A 418 8.78 -7.42 -3.04
N GLY A 419 8.95 -6.62 -2.04
CA GLY A 419 8.50 -5.22 -2.12
C GLY A 419 8.88 -4.40 -0.91
N VAL A 420 9.20 -5.06 0.20
CA VAL A 420 9.65 -4.40 1.43
C VAL A 420 11.13 -4.65 1.66
N ASN A 421 11.86 -3.60 1.93
CA ASN A 421 13.29 -3.71 2.24
C ASN A 421 13.44 -4.26 3.66
N ARG A 422 14.26 -5.30 3.82
CA ARG A 422 14.73 -5.74 5.13
C ARG A 422 15.85 -4.80 5.61
N VAL A 423 15.52 -3.54 5.79
CA VAL A 423 16.44 -2.59 6.40
C VAL A 423 16.26 -2.69 7.90
N PRO A 424 17.33 -2.81 8.67
CA PRO A 424 17.24 -2.77 10.13
C PRO A 424 16.51 -1.50 10.57
N PHE A 425 15.66 -1.63 11.58
CA PHE A 425 15.03 -0.50 12.26
C PHE A 425 16.14 0.51 12.65
N TYR A 426 16.08 1.69 12.08
CA TYR A 426 16.96 2.80 12.47
C TYR A 426 16.24 3.64 13.53
N PRO A 427 16.69 3.62 14.79
CA PRO A 427 16.11 4.48 15.83
C PRO A 427 16.31 5.98 15.53
N ASP A 428 17.33 6.33 14.73
CA ASP A 428 17.66 7.72 14.37
C ASP A 428 17.04 8.12 13.03
N TYR A 429 15.73 7.91 12.92
CA TYR A 429 14.96 8.33 11.76
C TYR A 429 14.98 9.86 11.61
N THR A 430 15.55 10.34 10.52
CA THR A 430 15.46 11.76 10.13
C THR A 430 14.73 11.90 8.79
N PRO A 431 14.00 13.00 8.54
CA PRO A 431 13.33 13.24 7.27
C PRO A 431 14.24 13.11 6.04
N SER A 432 15.55 13.37 6.18
CA SER A 432 16.55 13.19 5.13
C SER A 432 16.81 11.72 4.77
N THR A 433 16.53 10.77 5.66
CA THR A 433 16.65 9.34 5.37
C THR A 433 15.44 8.79 4.61
N LEU A 434 14.27 9.47 4.65
CA LEU A 434 13.08 9.14 3.88
C LEU A 434 13.32 9.15 2.36
N GLU A 435 14.10 10.09 1.86
CA GLU A 435 14.31 10.25 0.41
C GLU A 435 14.99 9.04 -0.24
N ARG A 436 15.72 8.25 0.54
CA ARG A 436 16.53 7.13 0.03
C ARG A 436 15.82 5.78 -0.01
N GLN A 437 14.72 5.61 0.76
CA GLN A 437 13.98 4.34 0.87
C GLN A 437 12.48 4.53 1.01
N ALA A 438 11.96 5.69 0.62
CA ALA A 438 10.56 6.02 0.80
C ALA A 438 9.66 5.16 -0.11
N LEU A 439 8.59 4.65 0.51
CA LEU A 439 7.40 4.26 -0.22
C LEU A 439 6.65 5.55 -0.57
N PRO A 440 6.32 5.83 -1.84
CA PRO A 440 5.44 6.94 -2.17
C PRO A 440 4.14 6.86 -1.37
N PHE A 441 3.78 7.96 -0.72
CA PHE A 441 2.60 8.04 0.14
C PHE A 441 1.65 9.13 -0.33
N ASN A 442 0.37 8.78 -0.37
CA ASN A 442 -0.74 9.71 -0.60
C ASN A 442 -1.87 9.35 0.34
N PHE A 443 -2.30 10.31 1.14
CA PHE A 443 -3.29 10.07 2.20
C PHE A 443 -4.62 9.52 1.66
N THR A 444 -5.10 10.05 0.55
CA THR A 444 -6.33 9.56 -0.08
C THR A 444 -6.20 8.12 -0.56
N ASN A 445 -5.10 7.80 -1.27
CA ASN A 445 -4.96 6.49 -1.89
C ASN A 445 -4.61 5.37 -0.90
N GLN A 446 -3.95 5.71 0.20
CA GLN A 446 -3.41 4.71 1.13
C GLN A 446 -4.08 4.72 2.51
N VAL A 447 -4.96 5.69 2.81
CA VAL A 447 -5.71 5.72 4.07
C VAL A 447 -7.21 5.81 3.82
N THR A 448 -7.71 6.91 3.24
CA THR A 448 -9.16 7.13 3.20
C THR A 448 -9.86 6.21 2.21
N ARG A 449 -9.32 6.05 1.00
CA ARG A 449 -9.90 5.17 -0.03
C ARG A 449 -9.90 3.69 0.38
N PRO A 450 -8.83 3.10 0.93
CA PRO A 450 -8.86 1.74 1.47
C PRO A 450 -9.94 1.52 2.54
N ILE A 451 -10.11 2.48 3.44
CA ILE A 451 -11.17 2.42 4.46
C ILE A 451 -12.56 2.44 3.80
N GLN A 452 -12.79 3.32 2.82
CA GLN A 452 -14.06 3.36 2.08
C GLN A 452 -14.34 2.06 1.31
N MET A 453 -13.31 1.45 0.71
CA MET A 453 -13.44 0.14 0.04
C MET A 453 -13.93 -0.94 0.99
N LEU A 454 -13.35 -1.02 2.20
CA LEU A 454 -13.75 -1.98 3.22
C LEU A 454 -15.19 -1.73 3.70
N GLN A 455 -15.54 -0.48 3.93
CA GLN A 455 -16.92 -0.10 4.31
C GLN A 455 -17.93 -0.46 3.22
N GLU A 456 -17.58 -0.28 1.93
CA GLU A 456 -18.44 -0.70 0.81
C GLU A 456 -18.59 -2.23 0.74
N MET A 457 -17.64 -3.00 1.27
CA MET A 457 -17.70 -4.46 1.44
C MET A 457 -18.42 -4.88 2.74
N ASP A 458 -19.10 -3.96 3.45
CA ASP A 458 -19.73 -4.18 4.76
C ASP A 458 -18.74 -4.65 5.86
N VAL A 459 -17.47 -4.27 5.76
CA VAL A 459 -16.48 -4.56 6.79
C VAL A 459 -16.48 -3.44 7.82
N ASP A 460 -16.81 -3.78 9.05
CA ASP A 460 -16.58 -2.88 10.17
C ASP A 460 -15.09 -2.82 10.51
N ILE A 461 -14.44 -1.73 10.10
CA ILE A 461 -13.00 -1.51 10.21
C ILE A 461 -12.47 -1.41 11.64
N PHE A 462 -13.35 -1.40 12.63
CA PHE A 462 -12.99 -1.34 14.06
C PHE A 462 -13.00 -2.71 14.73
N GLN A 463 -13.67 -3.71 14.15
CA GLN A 463 -13.68 -5.06 14.72
C GLN A 463 -12.27 -5.65 14.79
N PRO A 464 -11.94 -6.45 15.84
CA PRO A 464 -10.59 -6.97 16.06
C PRO A 464 -10.00 -7.75 14.88
N ASN A 465 -10.80 -8.60 14.23
CA ASN A 465 -10.39 -9.32 13.02
C ASN A 465 -10.15 -8.39 11.82
N ALA A 466 -10.97 -7.34 11.66
CA ALA A 466 -10.74 -6.34 10.62
C ALA A 466 -9.49 -5.51 10.89
N VAL A 467 -9.22 -5.17 12.16
CA VAL A 467 -7.97 -4.50 12.55
C VAL A 467 -6.76 -5.39 12.28
N ASP A 468 -6.84 -6.69 12.56
CA ASP A 468 -5.76 -7.63 12.28
C ASP A 468 -5.48 -7.74 10.76
N PHE A 469 -6.52 -7.90 9.94
CA PHE A 469 -6.40 -8.11 8.49
C PHE A 469 -6.11 -6.83 7.71
N PHE A 470 -6.65 -5.69 8.13
CA PHE A 470 -6.69 -4.45 7.35
C PHE A 470 -6.18 -3.22 8.11
N ASP A 471 -5.33 -3.44 9.13
CA ASP A 471 -4.63 -2.31 9.74
C ASP A 471 -3.71 -1.61 8.73
N LEU A 472 -3.40 -0.35 8.96
CA LEU A 472 -2.68 0.44 7.95
C LEU A 472 -1.30 -0.14 7.60
N TRP A 473 -0.62 -0.77 8.53
CA TRP A 473 0.67 -1.41 8.25
C TRP A 473 0.53 -2.59 7.25
N VAL A 474 -0.59 -3.31 7.25
CA VAL A 474 -0.90 -4.34 6.25
C VAL A 474 -1.08 -3.70 4.88
N ILE A 475 -1.87 -2.61 4.83
CA ILE A 475 -2.12 -1.84 3.61
C ILE A 475 -0.82 -1.32 3.01
N GLN A 476 0.06 -0.72 3.82
CA GLN A 476 1.36 -0.22 3.38
C GLN A 476 2.29 -1.34 2.90
N THR A 477 2.24 -2.50 3.56
CA THR A 477 3.00 -3.68 3.13
C THR A 477 2.53 -4.17 1.76
N LEU A 478 1.21 -4.27 1.53
CA LEU A 478 0.62 -4.62 0.24
C LEU A 478 1.02 -3.61 -0.84
N TRP A 479 0.90 -2.32 -0.53
CA TRP A 479 1.28 -1.25 -1.45
C TRP A 479 2.74 -1.33 -1.86
N ALA A 480 3.63 -1.55 -0.89
CA ALA A 480 5.06 -1.73 -1.14
C ALA A 480 5.34 -2.96 -2.03
N LYS A 481 4.64 -4.08 -1.80
CA LYS A 481 4.75 -5.29 -2.61
C LYS A 481 4.28 -5.03 -4.05
N PHE A 482 3.17 -4.33 -4.25
CA PHE A 482 2.63 -4.06 -5.59
C PHE A 482 3.51 -3.12 -6.41
N ILE A 483 3.97 -2.00 -5.83
CA ILE A 483 4.87 -1.06 -6.52
C ILE A 483 6.13 -1.76 -7.06
N GLY A 484 6.63 -2.77 -6.34
CA GLY A 484 7.86 -3.47 -6.72
C GLY A 484 7.69 -4.47 -7.85
N VAL A 485 6.48 -5.02 -8.08
CA VAL A 485 6.30 -6.22 -8.90
C VAL A 485 5.10 -6.20 -9.82
N ALA A 486 4.19 -5.23 -9.72
CA ALA A 486 3.04 -5.17 -10.60
C ALA A 486 3.46 -4.91 -12.05
N SER A 487 2.92 -5.72 -12.96
CA SER A 487 3.00 -5.49 -14.41
C SER A 487 1.75 -4.76 -14.90
N ALA A 488 1.86 -4.01 -15.98
CA ALA A 488 0.74 -3.31 -16.59
C ALA A 488 0.80 -3.35 -18.11
N ARG A 489 -0.38 -3.45 -18.74
CA ARG A 489 -0.57 -3.15 -20.15
C ARG A 489 -1.19 -1.76 -20.28
N VAL A 490 -0.59 -0.95 -21.14
CA VAL A 490 -1.04 0.41 -21.42
C VAL A 490 -1.77 0.41 -22.74
N HIS A 491 -2.94 1.04 -22.79
CA HIS A 491 -3.72 1.19 -24.01
C HIS A 491 -2.99 2.13 -24.99
N GLU A 492 -2.67 1.65 -26.17
CA GLU A 492 -1.79 2.31 -27.15
C GLU A 492 -2.22 3.75 -27.52
N ARG A 493 -3.53 4.01 -27.67
CA ARG A 493 -4.04 5.34 -28.07
C ARG A 493 -4.15 6.33 -26.92
N THR A 494 -4.42 5.86 -25.70
CA THR A 494 -4.71 6.75 -24.56
C THR A 494 -3.53 6.91 -23.62
N GLY A 495 -2.54 6.01 -23.68
CA GLY A 495 -1.42 5.96 -22.75
C GLY A 495 -1.83 5.61 -21.31
N ARG A 496 -3.08 5.20 -21.07
CA ARG A 496 -3.59 4.82 -19.74
C ARG A 496 -3.42 3.34 -19.50
N THR A 497 -3.24 2.97 -18.25
CA THR A 497 -3.23 1.56 -17.85
C THR A 497 -4.58 0.94 -18.19
N GLU A 498 -4.59 -0.15 -18.91
CA GLU A 498 -5.76 -0.94 -19.28
C GLU A 498 -5.91 -2.16 -18.39
N ILE A 499 -4.79 -2.86 -18.17
CA ILE A 499 -4.69 -4.04 -17.30
C ILE A 499 -3.54 -3.80 -16.34
N ALA A 500 -3.72 -4.21 -15.09
CA ALA A 500 -2.60 -4.40 -14.17
C ALA A 500 -2.73 -5.76 -13.49
N ALA A 501 -1.59 -6.38 -13.21
CA ALA A 501 -1.56 -7.69 -12.59
C ALA A 501 -0.33 -7.86 -11.69
N VAL A 502 -0.45 -8.77 -10.74
CA VAL A 502 0.66 -9.20 -9.88
C VAL A 502 0.83 -10.71 -10.06
N HIS A 503 2.02 -11.11 -10.53
CA HIS A 503 2.36 -12.50 -10.78
C HIS A 503 3.49 -12.92 -9.83
N MET A 504 3.24 -13.91 -8.99
CA MET A 504 4.15 -14.29 -7.91
C MET A 504 5.45 -14.92 -8.45
N LEU A 505 5.35 -15.86 -9.39
CA LEU A 505 6.52 -16.52 -9.98
C LEU A 505 7.29 -15.60 -10.93
N TYR A 506 6.58 -14.76 -11.71
CA TYR A 506 7.19 -13.69 -12.52
C TYR A 506 8.12 -12.81 -11.68
N SER A 507 7.72 -12.47 -10.46
CA SER A 507 8.50 -11.62 -9.56
C SER A 507 9.84 -12.24 -9.09
N MET A 508 10.09 -13.52 -9.40
CA MET A 508 11.33 -14.23 -9.05
C MET A 508 12.41 -14.11 -10.13
N PHE A 509 12.07 -13.60 -11.33
CA PHE A 509 13.02 -13.40 -12.42
C PHE A 509 13.75 -12.07 -12.23
N ASN A 510 15.07 -12.12 -12.12
CA ASN A 510 15.90 -10.94 -11.90
C ASN A 510 16.05 -10.09 -13.17
N HIS A 511 16.48 -8.84 -12.99
CA HIS A 511 16.62 -7.85 -14.03
C HIS A 511 18.01 -7.85 -14.70
N SER A 512 18.02 -7.67 -16.03
CA SER A 512 19.16 -7.18 -16.79
C SER A 512 18.70 -6.21 -17.89
N CYS A 513 19.48 -5.16 -18.18
CA CYS A 513 19.28 -4.30 -19.35
C CYS A 513 19.75 -4.97 -20.68
N ASP A 514 20.41 -6.12 -20.57
CA ASP A 514 20.67 -7.06 -21.68
C ASP A 514 20.03 -8.41 -21.31
N PRO A 515 18.69 -8.51 -21.37
CA PRO A 515 17.95 -9.69 -20.95
C PRO A 515 18.12 -10.84 -21.96
N ASN A 516 18.04 -12.08 -21.45
CA ASN A 516 18.01 -13.29 -22.27
C ASN A 516 16.61 -13.90 -22.39
N ILE A 517 15.61 -13.30 -21.72
CA ILE A 517 14.19 -13.60 -21.89
C ILE A 517 13.39 -12.30 -21.99
N THR A 518 12.22 -12.37 -22.60
CA THR A 518 11.27 -11.26 -22.68
C THR A 518 9.88 -11.75 -22.30
N TRP A 519 8.99 -10.82 -21.94
CA TRP A 519 7.64 -11.15 -21.47
C TRP A 519 6.58 -10.28 -22.13
N GLU A 520 5.37 -10.81 -22.15
CA GLU A 520 4.15 -10.12 -22.54
C GLU A 520 3.11 -10.32 -21.44
N CYS A 521 2.37 -9.27 -21.12
CA CYS A 521 1.29 -9.27 -20.14
C CYS A 521 -0.04 -8.94 -20.82
N GLY A 522 -0.97 -9.89 -20.74
CA GLY A 522 -2.35 -9.72 -21.19
C GLY A 522 -3.32 -10.30 -20.15
N GLY A 523 -2.93 -10.27 -18.85
CA GLY A 523 -3.58 -11.00 -17.76
C GLY A 523 -2.81 -12.27 -17.42
N GLU A 524 -2.52 -13.12 -18.41
CA GLU A 524 -1.47 -14.13 -18.35
C GLU A 524 -0.13 -13.47 -18.69
N VAL A 525 0.92 -13.79 -17.94
CA VAL A 525 2.30 -13.43 -18.31
C VAL A 525 2.97 -14.62 -19.00
N ASN A 526 3.54 -14.36 -20.19
CA ASN A 526 4.25 -15.34 -20.98
C ASN A 526 5.71 -14.93 -21.11
N PHE A 527 6.65 -15.85 -20.77
CA PHE A 527 8.07 -15.64 -21.03
C PHE A 527 8.57 -16.41 -22.25
N THR A 528 9.31 -15.70 -23.08
CA THR A 528 9.89 -16.20 -24.31
C THR A 528 11.39 -15.97 -24.31
N GLY A 529 12.17 -16.96 -24.80
CA GLY A 529 13.61 -16.81 -24.99
C GLY A 529 13.92 -15.64 -25.91
N PHE A 530 14.87 -14.79 -25.53
CA PHE A 530 15.16 -13.52 -26.20
C PHE A 530 16.66 -13.31 -26.38
N SER A 531 17.03 -12.65 -27.47
CA SER A 531 18.38 -12.14 -27.67
C SER A 531 18.30 -10.75 -28.31
N ARG A 532 18.90 -9.76 -27.68
CA ARG A 532 18.95 -8.40 -28.22
C ARG A 532 19.56 -8.33 -29.62
N LYS A 533 20.47 -9.25 -29.94
CA LYS A 533 21.12 -9.35 -31.27
C LYS A 533 20.19 -9.93 -32.34
N CYS A 534 19.27 -10.81 -31.95
CA CYS A 534 18.43 -11.58 -32.87
C CYS A 534 16.95 -11.12 -32.87
N GLY A 535 16.50 -10.30 -31.91
CA GLY A 535 15.10 -9.94 -31.72
C GLY A 535 14.21 -11.09 -31.21
N ARG A 536 12.87 -10.94 -31.39
CA ARG A 536 11.85 -11.91 -30.94
C ARG A 536 11.47 -12.96 -31.99
N THR A 537 11.81 -12.76 -33.28
CA THR A 537 11.21 -13.55 -34.35
C THR A 537 11.86 -14.93 -34.51
N SER A 538 11.05 -15.96 -34.28
CA SER A 538 11.43 -17.37 -34.45
C SER A 538 11.76 -17.77 -35.90
N GLU A 539 11.30 -17.03 -36.90
CA GLU A 539 11.44 -17.40 -38.31
C GLU A 539 12.89 -17.36 -38.82
N PHE A 540 13.77 -16.59 -38.16
CA PHE A 540 15.19 -16.48 -38.54
C PHE A 540 16.16 -17.14 -37.54
N ASN A 541 15.70 -17.68 -36.40
CA ASN A 541 16.56 -18.06 -35.27
C ASN A 541 16.45 -19.54 -34.89
N ASN A 542 16.02 -20.44 -35.76
CA ASN A 542 15.94 -21.87 -35.48
C ASN A 542 17.30 -22.41 -35.00
N GLY A 543 17.38 -22.68 -33.69
CA GLY A 543 18.55 -23.27 -33.05
C GLY A 543 19.47 -22.31 -32.31
N VAL A 544 19.16 -21.00 -32.24
CA VAL A 544 19.92 -20.06 -31.37
C VAL A 544 19.46 -20.22 -29.92
N VAL A 545 20.40 -20.60 -29.07
CA VAL A 545 20.16 -20.72 -27.63
C VAL A 545 20.14 -19.31 -27.00
N ALA A 546 19.03 -18.95 -26.36
CA ALA A 546 18.87 -17.71 -25.61
C ALA A 546 19.42 -17.85 -24.18
N VAL A 547 19.10 -18.96 -23.51
CA VAL A 547 19.58 -19.29 -22.16
C VAL A 547 20.09 -20.72 -22.17
N LYS A 548 21.35 -20.91 -21.81
CA LYS A 548 21.92 -22.27 -21.70
C LYS A 548 21.49 -22.92 -20.39
N LYS A 549 21.48 -24.25 -20.40
CA LYS A 549 21.28 -25.03 -19.18
C LYS A 549 22.23 -24.58 -18.06
N GLY A 550 21.66 -24.25 -16.89
CA GLY A 550 22.36 -23.80 -15.72
C GLY A 550 22.60 -22.30 -15.64
N GLU A 551 22.30 -21.53 -16.69
CA GLU A 551 22.32 -20.07 -16.70
C GLU A 551 21.06 -19.48 -16.07
N GLU A 552 21.16 -18.26 -15.52
CA GLU A 552 20.06 -17.49 -14.98
C GLU A 552 19.23 -16.85 -16.09
N CYS A 553 17.91 -16.90 -15.92
CA CYS A 553 16.94 -16.23 -16.78
C CYS A 553 16.77 -14.78 -16.34
N PHE A 554 17.30 -13.83 -17.07
CA PHE A 554 17.20 -12.41 -16.80
C PHE A 554 16.09 -11.76 -17.62
N SER A 555 15.15 -11.14 -16.94
CA SER A 555 14.07 -10.34 -17.51
C SER A 555 14.47 -8.86 -17.59
N HIS A 556 13.57 -8.03 -18.10
CA HIS A 556 13.70 -6.57 -18.09
C HIS A 556 12.60 -5.94 -17.24
N TYR A 557 12.97 -4.96 -16.39
CA TYR A 557 12.02 -4.20 -15.54
C TYR A 557 11.79 -2.79 -16.09
N CYS A 558 12.54 -2.38 -17.11
CA CYS A 558 12.43 -1.11 -17.80
C CYS A 558 12.42 -1.34 -19.31
N ASP A 559 12.08 -0.31 -20.07
CA ASP A 559 12.23 -0.32 -21.53
C ASP A 559 13.73 -0.33 -21.88
N ILE A 560 14.18 -1.46 -22.44
CA ILE A 560 15.58 -1.69 -22.82
C ILE A 560 16.00 -0.92 -24.08
N SER A 561 15.07 -0.29 -24.80
CA SER A 561 15.35 0.56 -25.97
C SER A 561 15.80 1.97 -25.59
N LEU A 562 15.54 2.40 -24.37
CA LEU A 562 15.96 3.70 -23.85
C LEU A 562 17.48 3.81 -23.74
N ASP A 563 17.98 5.04 -23.71
CA ASP A 563 19.39 5.32 -23.42
C ASP A 563 19.79 4.94 -21.98
N TYR A 564 21.08 5.02 -21.67
CA TYR A 564 21.62 4.63 -20.37
C TYR A 564 20.99 5.41 -19.22
N SER A 565 20.87 6.74 -19.35
CA SER A 565 20.35 7.61 -18.28
C SER A 565 18.89 7.30 -17.97
N ASP A 566 18.08 7.22 -19.01
CA ASP A 566 16.64 6.97 -18.89
C ASP A 566 16.35 5.57 -18.36
N ARG A 567 17.13 4.56 -18.80
CA ARG A 567 17.02 3.19 -18.24
C ARG A 567 17.36 3.15 -16.75
N GLN A 568 18.40 3.88 -16.32
CA GLN A 568 18.74 3.96 -14.89
C GLN A 568 17.62 4.61 -14.08
N GLU A 569 16.97 5.63 -14.60
CA GLU A 569 15.85 6.29 -13.94
C GLU A 569 14.63 5.38 -13.84
N HIS A 570 14.26 4.71 -14.94
CA HIS A 570 13.14 3.76 -14.98
C HIS A 570 13.36 2.54 -14.09
N ALA A 571 14.56 1.98 -14.11
CA ALA A 571 14.92 0.80 -13.31
C ALA A 571 15.01 1.10 -11.80
N TRP A 572 15.15 2.36 -11.43
CA TRP A 572 15.31 2.78 -10.04
C TRP A 572 14.18 2.33 -9.13
N GLY A 573 12.93 2.51 -9.56
CA GLY A 573 11.73 2.14 -8.79
C GLY A 573 11.71 0.64 -8.43
N PRO A 574 11.71 -0.26 -9.42
CA PRO A 574 11.68 -1.70 -9.17
C PRO A 574 12.93 -2.25 -8.49
N LEU A 575 14.13 -1.72 -8.82
CA LEU A 575 15.39 -2.21 -8.26
C LEU A 575 15.75 -1.60 -6.89
N GLY A 576 15.21 -0.43 -6.56
CA GLY A 576 15.60 0.33 -5.36
C GLY A 576 17.04 0.89 -5.41
N GLY A 577 17.67 0.91 -6.59
CA GLY A 577 19.04 1.38 -6.79
C GLY A 577 19.44 1.41 -8.26
N ARG A 578 20.70 1.81 -8.54
CA ARG A 578 21.25 1.80 -9.90
C ARG A 578 21.45 0.37 -10.40
N CYS A 579 21.03 0.12 -11.64
CA CYS A 579 21.31 -1.15 -12.30
C CYS A 579 22.83 -1.32 -12.54
N SER A 580 23.38 -2.44 -12.12
CA SER A 580 24.79 -2.82 -12.29
C SER A 580 24.97 -4.05 -13.20
N CYS A 581 24.04 -4.29 -14.13
CA CYS A 581 24.21 -5.35 -15.13
C CYS A 581 25.39 -5.03 -16.08
N SER A 582 25.90 -6.05 -16.77
CA SER A 582 27.06 -5.91 -17.67
C SER A 582 26.93 -4.76 -18.66
N ARG A 583 25.77 -4.65 -19.32
CA ARG A 583 25.48 -3.55 -20.25
C ARG A 583 25.57 -2.17 -19.61
N CYS A 584 25.02 -2.01 -18.42
CA CYS A 584 25.07 -0.72 -17.73
C CYS A 584 26.47 -0.34 -17.28
N LEU A 585 27.28 -1.31 -16.86
CA LEU A 585 28.69 -1.07 -16.49
C LEU A 585 29.55 -0.70 -17.70
N GLU A 586 29.32 -1.34 -18.85
CA GLU A 586 30.00 -1.03 -20.12
C GLU A 586 29.66 0.39 -20.58
N GLU A 587 28.37 0.74 -20.68
CA GLU A 587 27.91 2.07 -21.09
C GLU A 587 28.34 3.18 -20.10
N GLU A 588 28.41 2.90 -18.78
CA GLU A 588 28.95 3.84 -17.80
C GLU A 588 30.43 4.14 -18.04
N ALA A 589 31.20 3.10 -18.38
CA ALA A 589 32.62 3.26 -18.71
C ALA A 589 32.82 4.08 -19.99
N GLU A 590 31.98 3.90 -21.00
CA GLU A 590 32.00 4.67 -22.25
C GLU A 590 31.70 6.15 -21.98
N VAL A 591 30.63 6.45 -21.24
CA VAL A 591 30.26 7.84 -20.85
C VAL A 591 31.40 8.50 -20.05
N ALA A 592 32.01 7.78 -19.13
CA ALA A 592 33.15 8.31 -18.37
C ALA A 592 34.36 8.62 -19.26
N ALA A 593 34.65 7.78 -20.24
CA ALA A 593 35.74 7.98 -21.19
C ALA A 593 35.50 9.21 -22.10
N GLU A 594 34.27 9.39 -22.57
CA GLU A 594 33.88 10.57 -23.38
C GLU A 594 34.04 11.88 -22.57
N LEU A 595 33.56 11.92 -21.33
CA LEU A 595 33.72 13.09 -20.44
C LEU A 595 35.18 13.45 -20.18
N MET A 596 36.04 12.44 -19.98
CA MET A 596 37.48 12.65 -19.80
C MET A 596 38.13 13.19 -21.08
N SER A 597 37.73 12.72 -22.27
CA SER A 597 38.21 13.22 -23.55
C SER A 597 37.84 14.70 -23.78
N ASP A 598 36.61 15.08 -23.46
CA ASP A 598 36.13 16.46 -23.59
C ASP A 598 36.82 17.44 -22.63
N LEU A 599 37.11 16.99 -21.41
CA LEU A 599 37.90 17.78 -20.45
C LEU A 599 39.35 17.96 -20.91
N SER A 600 39.95 16.97 -21.55
CA SER A 600 41.31 17.05 -22.11
C SER A 600 41.39 18.00 -23.33
N ILE A 601 40.33 18.12 -24.11
CA ILE A 601 40.25 19.05 -25.26
C ILE A 601 40.05 20.51 -24.80
N LYS A 602 39.29 20.73 -23.71
CA LYS A 602 39.09 22.09 -23.13
C LYS A 602 40.29 22.63 -22.32
N SER A 603 41.25 21.78 -21.99
CA SER A 603 42.47 22.13 -21.27
C SER A 603 43.68 22.44 -22.16
N LYS A 604 43.51 22.30 -23.46
CA LYS A 604 44.47 22.74 -24.50
C LYS A 604 43.97 24.01 -25.16
#